data_ee69c9f1b8dbc3d069eefe750afeccd5
#
_entry.id   ee69c9f1b8dbc3d069eefe750afeccd5
#
_cell.length_a   1.000
_cell.length_b   1.000
_cell.length_c   1.000
_cell.angle_alpha   90.00
_cell.angle_beta   90.00
_cell.angle_gamma   90.00
#
_symmetry.space_group_name_H-M   'P 1'
#
loop_
_entity.id
_entity.type
_entity.pdbx_description
1 polymer ?
#
loop_
_entity_poly.entity_id
_entity_poly.type
_entity_poly.pdbx_seq_one_letter_code
_entity_poly.pdbx_strand_id
1 'polypeptide(L)'
;QNVIKEAKRLVDAHSDTKLFVVGEYGRRFFEQRNIPIERSFLYTAQNPTLERAREISSFLLEQYDSGALKKIFVVYTDMPNGITMNARSTRLLPFHRTYFDTPASEKKVSVPFEFTPSVAAVLNGIMPSYLTGFIYSALIDSFCSEQNARMTAMDAANKNAEELLSQLSLQYNRVRQAAITQEITEISAGAKAQKKKREKGASVR
;
A
#
# COMPACT_ATOMS: atom_id res chain seq x y z
N GLN A 1 5.64 0.88 -3.84
CA GLN A 1 6.60 1.30 -4.89
C GLN A 1 6.98 2.78 -4.78
N ASN A 2 6.05 3.69 -4.46
CA ASN A 2 6.33 5.13 -4.38
C ASN A 2 7.31 5.49 -3.26
N VAL A 3 7.17 4.87 -2.08
CA VAL A 3 8.11 5.03 -0.95
C VAL A 3 9.54 4.64 -1.34
N ILE A 4 9.68 3.53 -2.07
CA ILE A 4 10.98 3.06 -2.52
C ILE A 4 11.61 4.02 -3.54
N LYS A 5 10.81 4.58 -4.45
CA LYS A 5 11.30 5.61 -5.40
C LYS A 5 11.78 6.85 -4.68
N GLU A 6 11.02 7.32 -3.68
CA GLU A 6 11.40 8.47 -2.88
C GLU A 6 12.64 8.20 -2.03
N ALA A 7 12.74 7.02 -1.40
CA ALA A 7 13.93 6.61 -0.67
C ALA A 7 15.17 6.55 -1.58
N LYS A 8 15.03 5.96 -2.78
CA LYS A 8 16.12 5.92 -3.76
C LYS A 8 16.57 7.33 -4.16
N ARG A 9 15.62 8.25 -4.43
CA ARG A 9 15.94 9.64 -4.75
C ARG A 9 16.78 10.31 -3.66
N LEU A 10 16.47 10.04 -2.40
CA LEU A 10 17.25 10.58 -1.26
C LEU A 10 18.64 9.96 -1.17
N VAL A 11 18.77 8.65 -1.38
CA VAL A 11 20.06 7.95 -1.40
C VAL A 11 20.94 8.47 -2.54
N ASP A 12 20.37 8.61 -3.74
CA ASP A 12 21.11 9.10 -4.90
C ASP A 12 21.52 10.58 -4.76
N ALA A 13 20.78 11.36 -3.95
CA ALA A 13 21.09 12.78 -3.71
C ALA A 13 22.21 13.00 -2.67
N HIS A 14 22.56 11.98 -1.88
CA HIS A 14 23.52 12.10 -0.78
C HIS A 14 24.48 10.90 -0.81
N SER A 15 25.75 11.17 -1.07
CA SER A 15 26.80 10.14 -1.24
C SER A 15 27.15 9.36 0.05
N ASP A 16 26.87 9.93 1.23
CA ASP A 16 27.19 9.33 2.53
C ASP A 16 25.88 9.00 3.29
N THR A 17 25.03 8.22 2.67
CA THR A 17 23.75 7.84 3.25
C THR A 17 23.78 6.40 3.74
N LYS A 18 23.46 6.20 5.01
CA LYS A 18 23.19 4.87 5.58
C LYS A 18 21.71 4.55 5.46
N LEU A 19 21.39 3.42 4.86
CA LEU A 19 20.03 2.99 4.61
C LEU A 19 19.57 1.98 5.66
N PHE A 20 18.48 2.31 6.36
CA PHE A 20 17.77 1.45 7.28
C PHE A 20 16.43 1.07 6.67
N VAL A 21 16.12 -0.20 6.57
CA VAL A 21 14.93 -0.67 5.87
C VAL A 21 14.00 -1.41 6.82
N VAL A 22 12.73 -1.07 6.76
CA VAL A 22 11.66 -1.77 7.47
C VAL A 22 10.85 -2.61 6.48
N GLY A 23 10.86 -3.92 6.68
CA GLY A 23 10.12 -4.88 5.87
C GLY A 23 10.95 -5.57 4.77
N GLU A 24 10.51 -6.77 4.42
CA GLU A 24 11.22 -7.68 3.52
C GLU A 24 11.24 -7.19 2.07
N TYR A 25 10.14 -6.58 1.59
CA TYR A 25 10.05 -6.12 0.22
C TYR A 25 11.08 -5.02 -0.09
N GLY A 26 11.20 -4.05 0.82
CA GLY A 26 12.21 -2.98 0.69
C GLY A 26 13.62 -3.55 0.73
N ARG A 27 13.92 -4.49 1.63
CA ARG A 27 15.20 -5.15 1.74
C ARG A 27 15.61 -5.80 0.41
N ARG A 28 14.76 -6.67 -0.14
CA ARG A 28 15.03 -7.34 -1.43
C ARG A 28 15.22 -6.36 -2.59
N PHE A 29 14.44 -5.30 -2.61
CA PHE A 29 14.54 -4.30 -3.67
C PHE A 29 15.90 -3.60 -3.69
N PHE A 30 16.42 -3.20 -2.54
CA PHE A 30 17.72 -2.51 -2.47
C PHE A 30 18.89 -3.47 -2.62
N GLU A 31 18.80 -4.69 -2.08
CA GLU A 31 19.80 -5.75 -2.29
C GLU A 31 19.97 -6.11 -3.78
N GLN A 32 18.88 -6.29 -4.52
CA GLN A 32 18.92 -6.56 -5.97
C GLN A 32 19.59 -5.46 -6.79
N ARG A 33 19.67 -4.25 -6.25
CA ARG A 33 20.31 -3.10 -6.90
C ARG A 33 21.69 -2.78 -6.35
N ASN A 34 22.23 -3.65 -5.52
CA ASN A 34 23.53 -3.49 -4.86
C ASN A 34 23.64 -2.18 -4.06
N ILE A 35 22.52 -1.69 -3.48
CA ILE A 35 22.51 -0.56 -2.59
C ILE A 35 22.72 -1.10 -1.16
N PRO A 36 23.79 -0.69 -0.47
CA PRO A 36 24.11 -1.21 0.85
C PRO A 36 23.04 -0.84 1.87
N ILE A 37 22.61 -1.84 2.65
CA ILE A 37 21.67 -1.68 3.76
C ILE A 37 22.46 -1.87 5.05
N GLU A 38 22.46 -0.86 5.92
CA GLU A 38 23.14 -0.92 7.21
C GLU A 38 22.42 -1.87 8.17
N ARG A 39 21.10 -1.75 8.26
CA ARG A 39 20.25 -2.64 9.08
C ARG A 39 18.86 -2.79 8.48
N SER A 40 18.28 -3.98 8.61
CA SER A 40 16.89 -4.24 8.26
C SER A 40 16.08 -4.71 9.48
N PHE A 41 14.88 -4.16 9.63
CA PHE A 41 13.91 -4.53 10.64
C PHE A 41 12.81 -5.39 9.99
N LEU A 42 12.95 -6.71 10.14
CA LEU A 42 12.01 -7.66 9.56
C LEU A 42 10.75 -7.78 10.42
N TYR A 43 9.63 -8.19 9.80
CA TYR A 43 8.32 -8.40 10.43
C TYR A 43 7.66 -7.16 11.05
N THR A 44 8.35 -6.04 11.17
CA THR A 44 7.80 -4.80 11.75
C THR A 44 6.71 -4.21 10.85
N ALA A 45 6.87 -4.30 9.54
CA ALA A 45 5.88 -3.79 8.58
C ALA A 45 4.57 -4.60 8.58
N GLN A 46 4.63 -5.90 8.93
CA GLN A 46 3.46 -6.79 8.94
C GLN A 46 2.64 -6.68 10.24
N ASN A 47 3.31 -6.35 11.34
CA ASN A 47 2.68 -6.19 12.66
C ASN A 47 3.35 -5.02 13.39
N PRO A 48 2.96 -3.78 13.08
CA PRO A 48 3.50 -2.60 13.74
C PRO A 48 3.04 -2.54 15.19
N THR A 49 4.00 -2.64 16.12
CA THR A 49 3.76 -2.50 17.56
C THR A 49 4.58 -1.35 18.11
N LEU A 50 4.13 -0.80 19.25
CA LEU A 50 4.87 0.27 19.92
C LEU A 50 6.27 -0.20 20.38
N GLU A 51 6.41 -1.47 20.76
CA GLU A 51 7.70 -2.04 21.17
C GLU A 51 8.70 -2.03 20.01
N ARG A 52 8.26 -2.44 18.82
CA ARG A 52 9.09 -2.41 17.60
C ARG A 52 9.45 -0.98 17.19
N ALA A 53 8.51 -0.05 17.32
CA ALA A 53 8.80 1.37 17.10
C ALA A 53 9.83 1.90 18.10
N ARG A 54 9.76 1.47 19.37
CA ARG A 54 10.72 1.81 20.42
C ARG A 54 12.11 1.22 20.12
N GLU A 55 12.19 -0.02 19.67
CA GLU A 55 13.46 -0.63 19.26
C GLU A 55 14.14 0.19 18.17
N ILE A 56 13.39 0.56 17.12
CA ILE A 56 13.90 1.36 16.01
C ILE A 56 14.32 2.74 16.49
N SER A 57 13.48 3.42 17.28
CA SER A 57 13.76 4.77 17.76
C SER A 57 14.97 4.83 18.68
N SER A 58 15.12 3.87 19.60
CA SER A 58 16.25 3.78 20.52
C SER A 58 17.56 3.55 19.76
N PHE A 59 17.55 2.65 18.79
CA PHE A 59 18.69 2.39 17.93
C PHE A 59 19.10 3.65 17.13
N LEU A 60 18.14 4.34 16.51
CA LEU A 60 18.43 5.55 15.73
C LEU A 60 18.95 6.69 16.62
N LEU A 61 18.40 6.82 17.82
CA LEU A 61 18.86 7.82 18.80
C LEU A 61 20.29 7.55 19.27
N GLU A 62 20.62 6.30 19.58
CA GLU A 62 21.98 5.89 19.94
C GLU A 62 22.99 6.21 18.82
N GLN A 63 22.65 5.94 17.57
CA GLN A 63 23.50 6.26 16.41
C GLN A 63 23.63 7.78 16.21
N TYR A 64 22.60 8.54 16.54
CA TYR A 64 22.64 10.00 16.47
C TYR A 64 23.49 10.60 17.60
N ASP A 65 23.31 10.14 18.83
CA ASP A 65 24.03 10.63 20.00
C ASP A 65 25.53 10.28 19.96
N SER A 66 25.88 9.12 19.40
CA SER A 66 27.27 8.73 19.13
C SER A 66 27.94 9.55 18.01
N GLY A 67 27.18 10.38 17.29
CA GLY A 67 27.69 11.16 16.16
C GLY A 67 27.87 10.37 14.87
N ALA A 68 27.50 9.08 14.84
CA ALA A 68 27.56 8.26 13.64
C ALA A 68 26.57 8.70 12.55
N LEU A 69 25.45 9.31 12.98
CA LEU A 69 24.45 9.91 12.10
C LEU A 69 24.27 11.39 12.42
N LYS A 70 24.37 12.25 11.41
CA LYS A 70 24.18 13.71 11.55
C LYS A 70 22.74 14.16 11.26
N LYS A 71 22.04 13.41 10.40
CA LYS A 71 20.65 13.69 10.00
C LYS A 71 19.91 12.37 9.80
N ILE A 72 18.67 12.32 10.24
CA ILE A 72 17.81 11.16 10.07
C ILE A 72 16.54 11.57 9.31
N PHE A 73 16.24 10.87 8.23
CA PHE A 73 15.02 11.03 7.45
C PHE A 73 14.21 9.75 7.54
N VAL A 74 12.91 9.89 7.65
CA VAL A 74 11.95 8.78 7.56
C VAL A 74 11.16 8.94 6.27
N VAL A 75 11.15 7.87 5.46
CA VAL A 75 10.34 7.80 4.22
C VAL A 75 9.24 6.80 4.44
N TYR A 76 8.01 7.24 4.36
CA TYR A 76 6.83 6.44 4.65
C TYR A 76 5.66 6.84 3.75
N THR A 77 4.57 6.06 3.78
CA THR A 77 3.33 6.43 3.12
C THR A 77 2.47 7.22 4.09
N ASP A 78 2.18 8.46 3.78
CA ASP A 78 1.29 9.34 4.51
C ASP A 78 -0.15 9.22 3.98
N MET A 79 -1.13 9.10 4.86
CA MET A 79 -2.56 8.97 4.54
C MET A 79 -3.39 10.09 5.19
N PRO A 80 -3.25 11.34 4.75
CA PRO A 80 -3.88 12.48 5.40
C PRO A 80 -5.42 12.38 5.47
N ASN A 81 -6.06 11.76 4.50
CA ASN A 81 -7.53 11.69 4.36
C ASN A 81 -8.07 10.25 4.32
N GLY A 82 -7.29 9.25 4.68
CA GLY A 82 -7.69 7.84 4.60
C GLY A 82 -7.89 7.27 3.18
N ILE A 83 -7.83 8.10 2.15
CA ILE A 83 -8.05 7.73 0.74
C ILE A 83 -6.79 7.95 -0.10
N THR A 84 -6.13 9.10 0.08
CA THR A 84 -4.94 9.45 -0.69
C THR A 84 -3.68 8.93 -0.03
N MET A 85 -2.86 8.22 -0.81
CA MET A 85 -1.60 7.62 -0.36
C MET A 85 -0.44 8.34 -1.02
N ASN A 86 0.31 9.11 -0.24
CA ASN A 86 1.45 9.87 -0.72
C ASN A 86 2.74 9.37 -0.07
N ALA A 87 3.76 9.08 -0.87
CA ALA A 87 5.09 8.86 -0.33
C ALA A 87 5.63 10.19 0.18
N ARG A 88 6.03 10.24 1.44
CA ARG A 88 6.55 11.41 2.11
C ARG A 88 7.89 11.12 2.74
N SER A 89 8.80 12.08 2.65
CA SER A 89 10.05 12.07 3.40
C SER A 89 10.02 13.19 4.44
N THR A 90 10.26 12.83 5.69
CA THR A 90 10.28 13.79 6.79
C THR A 90 11.62 13.68 7.52
N ARG A 91 12.27 14.82 7.77
CA ARG A 91 13.47 14.84 8.57
C ARG A 91 13.09 14.67 10.05
N LEU A 92 13.56 13.57 10.64
CA LEU A 92 13.28 13.24 12.03
C LEU A 92 14.26 13.94 12.98
N LEU A 93 15.55 13.93 12.64
CA LEU A 93 16.61 14.59 13.41
C LEU A 93 17.60 15.32 12.49
N PRO A 94 18.19 16.45 12.94
CA PRO A 94 17.75 17.27 14.06
C PRO A 94 16.39 17.92 13.79
N PHE A 95 15.67 18.26 14.84
CA PHE A 95 14.38 18.94 14.72
C PHE A 95 14.52 20.29 14.02
N HIS A 96 13.56 20.59 13.16
CA HIS A 96 13.45 21.91 12.57
C HIS A 96 12.33 22.69 13.23
N ARG A 97 12.61 23.91 13.63
CA ARG A 97 11.66 24.78 14.34
C ARG A 97 10.35 24.95 13.57
N THR A 98 10.42 25.01 12.24
CA THR A 98 9.26 25.20 11.37
C THR A 98 8.22 24.06 11.43
N TYR A 99 8.58 22.87 11.95
CA TYR A 99 7.60 21.80 12.14
C TYR A 99 6.67 22.02 13.33
N PHE A 100 7.05 22.95 14.22
CA PHE A 100 6.33 23.29 15.44
C PHE A 100 5.71 24.69 15.38
N ASP A 101 5.90 25.40 14.27
CA ASP A 101 5.26 26.70 14.07
C ASP A 101 3.76 26.49 13.82
N THR A 102 2.94 26.85 14.78
CA THR A 102 1.48 26.91 14.64
C THR A 102 1.11 28.02 13.66
N PRO A 103 0.13 27.81 12.76
CA PRO A 103 -0.34 28.88 11.89
C PRO A 103 -0.80 30.10 12.73
N ALA A 104 -0.43 31.28 12.28
CA ALA A 104 -0.54 32.57 12.97
C ALA A 104 -1.97 32.99 13.40
N SER A 105 -2.98 32.17 13.13
CA SER A 105 -4.39 32.44 13.48
C SER A 105 -4.77 32.06 14.92
N GLU A 106 -3.97 31.26 15.61
CA GLU A 106 -4.24 30.96 17.01
C GLU A 106 -3.59 32.04 17.88
N LYS A 107 -4.40 32.73 18.66
CA LYS A 107 -3.96 33.71 19.66
C LYS A 107 -2.84 33.09 20.48
N LYS A 108 -1.61 33.61 20.34
CA LYS A 108 -0.50 33.26 21.20
C LYS A 108 -0.91 33.56 22.64
N VAL A 109 -1.33 32.52 23.36
CA VAL A 109 -1.46 32.62 24.81
C VAL A 109 -0.03 32.69 25.33
N SER A 110 0.39 33.92 25.62
CA SER A 110 1.72 34.20 26.24
C SER A 110 1.66 33.87 27.73
N VAL A 111 1.50 32.56 28.02
CA VAL A 111 1.74 32.13 29.40
C VAL A 111 3.22 31.80 29.49
N PRO A 112 3.98 32.45 30.39
CA PRO A 112 5.38 32.10 30.61
C PRO A 112 5.44 30.69 31.22
N PHE A 113 5.93 29.72 30.43
CA PHE A 113 6.20 28.38 30.94
C PHE A 113 7.54 28.36 31.66
N GLU A 114 7.54 27.86 32.86
CA GLU A 114 8.77 27.59 33.62
C GLU A 114 9.18 26.12 33.42
N PHE A 115 10.44 25.91 33.04
CA PHE A 115 10.99 24.58 32.78
C PHE A 115 11.98 24.18 33.85
N THR A 116 11.68 23.14 34.61
CA THR A 116 12.56 22.67 35.70
C THR A 116 13.13 21.31 35.33
N PRO A 117 14.44 21.06 35.40
CA PRO A 117 15.51 21.99 35.81
C PRO A 117 15.96 22.95 34.70
N SER A 118 15.74 22.64 33.43
CA SER A 118 16.06 23.50 32.29
C SER A 118 15.27 23.05 31.05
N VAL A 119 15.13 23.93 30.06
CA VAL A 119 14.52 23.63 28.76
C VAL A 119 15.22 22.44 28.09
N ALA A 120 16.55 22.40 28.13
CA ALA A 120 17.32 21.32 27.51
C ALA A 120 17.07 19.97 28.20
N ALA A 121 16.99 19.93 29.53
CA ALA A 121 16.72 18.71 30.28
C ALA A 121 15.30 18.17 29.98
N VAL A 122 14.32 19.05 29.91
CA VAL A 122 12.93 18.67 29.56
C VAL A 122 12.83 18.15 28.12
N LEU A 123 13.48 18.84 27.17
CA LEU A 123 13.50 18.39 25.77
C LEU A 123 14.19 17.03 25.64
N ASN A 124 15.33 16.81 26.26
CA ASN A 124 16.02 15.52 26.23
C ASN A 124 15.15 14.38 26.83
N GLY A 125 14.38 14.67 27.87
CA GLY A 125 13.45 13.70 28.45
C GLY A 125 12.28 13.33 27.55
N ILE A 126 11.76 14.28 26.76
CA ILE A 126 10.60 14.06 25.87
C ILE A 126 11.03 13.42 24.54
N MET A 127 12.25 13.69 24.08
CA MET A 127 12.78 13.29 22.79
C MET A 127 12.56 11.81 22.43
N PRO A 128 12.91 10.83 23.29
CA PRO A 128 12.72 9.41 22.97
C PRO A 128 11.25 9.05 22.76
N SER A 129 10.35 9.63 23.55
CA SER A 129 8.91 9.38 23.42
C SER A 129 8.35 9.97 22.14
N TYR A 130 8.77 11.17 21.76
CA TYR A 130 8.38 11.80 20.51
C TYR A 130 8.85 10.98 19.30
N LEU A 131 10.11 10.56 19.27
CA LEU A 131 10.67 9.75 18.20
C LEU A 131 9.93 8.42 18.06
N THR A 132 9.68 7.76 19.19
CA THR A 132 8.92 6.49 19.20
C THR A 132 7.50 6.69 18.65
N GLY A 133 6.82 7.74 19.08
CA GLY A 133 5.47 8.06 18.61
C GLY A 133 5.44 8.37 17.11
N PHE A 134 6.41 9.14 16.60
CA PHE A 134 6.51 9.44 15.17
C PHE A 134 6.77 8.19 14.33
N ILE A 135 7.74 7.35 14.74
CA ILE A 135 8.04 6.10 14.03
C ILE A 135 6.84 5.16 14.07
N TYR A 136 6.17 5.05 15.21
CA TYR A 136 4.97 4.24 15.34
C TYR A 136 3.86 4.71 14.40
N SER A 137 3.58 6.01 14.37
CA SER A 137 2.61 6.61 13.44
C SER A 137 2.97 6.30 11.99
N ALA A 138 4.22 6.50 11.58
CA ALA A 138 4.67 6.22 10.22
C ALA A 138 4.54 4.72 9.83
N LEU A 139 4.76 3.81 10.79
CA LEU A 139 4.55 2.36 10.59
C LEU A 139 3.08 2.04 10.41
N ILE A 140 2.19 2.60 11.25
CA ILE A 140 0.74 2.40 11.16
C ILE A 140 0.20 2.98 9.85
N ASP A 141 0.59 4.20 9.48
CA ASP A 141 0.15 4.82 8.21
C ASP A 141 0.54 3.97 7.00
N SER A 142 1.78 3.46 6.99
CA SER A 142 2.25 2.58 5.93
C SER A 142 1.49 1.25 5.90
N PHE A 143 1.19 0.66 7.05
CA PHE A 143 0.42 -0.57 7.17
C PHE A 143 -1.03 -0.36 6.71
N CYS A 144 -1.71 0.67 7.22
CA CYS A 144 -3.09 1.00 6.82
C CYS A 144 -3.20 1.29 5.32
N SER A 145 -2.21 2.01 4.77
CA SER A 145 -2.13 2.29 3.34
C SER A 145 -2.03 1.01 2.51
N GLU A 146 -1.20 0.04 2.94
CA GLU A 146 -1.09 -1.25 2.25
C GLU A 146 -2.41 -2.03 2.31
N GLN A 147 -3.06 -2.10 3.48
CA GLN A 147 -4.34 -2.81 3.63
C GLN A 147 -5.45 -2.16 2.79
N ASN A 148 -5.52 -0.83 2.76
CA ASN A 148 -6.50 -0.11 1.96
C ASN A 148 -6.27 -0.32 0.45
N ALA A 149 -5.02 -0.27 -0.02
CA ALA A 149 -4.69 -0.58 -1.41
C ALA A 149 -5.07 -2.02 -1.80
N ARG A 150 -4.81 -2.98 -0.90
CA ARG A 150 -5.20 -4.38 -1.08
C ARG A 150 -6.71 -4.54 -1.17
N MET A 151 -7.46 -3.93 -0.26
CA MET A 151 -8.93 -3.96 -0.26
C MET A 151 -9.50 -3.38 -1.56
N THR A 152 -9.00 -2.24 -2.01
CA THR A 152 -9.42 -1.61 -3.27
C THR A 152 -9.12 -2.50 -4.48
N ALA A 153 -7.95 -3.14 -4.51
CA ALA A 153 -7.60 -4.05 -5.59
C ALA A 153 -8.48 -5.31 -5.62
N MET A 154 -8.82 -5.86 -4.45
CA MET A 154 -9.73 -7.01 -4.34
C MET A 154 -11.16 -6.65 -4.75
N ASP A 155 -11.63 -5.46 -4.40
CA ASP A 155 -12.95 -4.96 -4.81
C ASP A 155 -13.03 -4.80 -6.34
N ALA A 156 -11.99 -4.25 -6.96
CA ALA A 156 -11.90 -4.15 -8.41
C ALA A 156 -11.86 -5.54 -9.09
N ALA A 157 -11.12 -6.48 -8.50
CA ALA A 157 -11.07 -7.85 -9.00
C ALA A 157 -12.44 -8.56 -8.93
N ASN A 158 -13.19 -8.37 -7.84
CA ASN A 158 -14.54 -8.92 -7.70
C ASN A 158 -15.49 -8.34 -8.76
N LYS A 159 -15.48 -7.03 -8.96
CA LYS A 159 -16.31 -6.41 -10.02
C LYS A 159 -15.99 -6.94 -11.40
N ASN A 160 -14.71 -7.06 -11.74
CA ASN A 160 -14.28 -7.65 -13.00
C ASN A 160 -14.74 -9.13 -13.15
N ALA A 161 -14.69 -9.90 -12.06
CA ALA A 161 -15.17 -11.29 -12.07
C ALA A 161 -16.69 -11.38 -12.30
N GLU A 162 -17.48 -10.52 -11.67
CA GLU A 162 -18.93 -10.43 -11.88
C GLU A 162 -19.28 -10.07 -13.33
N GLU A 163 -18.56 -9.11 -13.93
CA GLU A 163 -18.73 -8.75 -15.34
C GLU A 163 -18.41 -9.92 -16.26
N LEU A 164 -17.31 -10.64 -16.03
CA LEU A 164 -16.95 -11.82 -16.80
C LEU A 164 -17.99 -12.95 -16.67
N LEU A 165 -18.49 -13.19 -15.46
CA LEU A 165 -19.57 -14.16 -15.24
C LEU A 165 -20.85 -13.80 -16.00
N SER A 166 -21.21 -12.53 -16.00
CA SER A 166 -22.36 -12.03 -16.76
C SER A 166 -22.19 -12.28 -18.27
N GLN A 167 -21.02 -11.92 -18.82
CA GLN A 167 -20.69 -12.14 -20.23
C GLN A 167 -20.71 -13.62 -20.60
N LEU A 168 -20.12 -14.48 -19.77
CA LEU A 168 -20.12 -15.93 -20.00
C LEU A 168 -21.52 -16.52 -19.92
N SER A 169 -22.35 -16.06 -19.01
CA SER A 169 -23.75 -16.49 -18.91
C SER A 169 -24.57 -16.14 -20.18
N LEU A 170 -24.36 -14.93 -20.71
CA LEU A 170 -24.98 -14.52 -21.97
C LEU A 170 -24.50 -15.37 -23.13
N GLN A 171 -23.20 -15.64 -23.25
CA GLN A 171 -22.65 -16.51 -24.29
C GLN A 171 -23.17 -17.93 -24.17
N TYR A 172 -23.21 -18.50 -22.98
CA TYR A 172 -23.75 -19.83 -22.72
C TYR A 172 -25.21 -19.94 -23.17
N ASN A 173 -26.05 -18.99 -22.77
CA ASN A 173 -27.46 -18.99 -23.16
C ASN A 173 -27.63 -18.86 -24.66
N ARG A 174 -26.81 -18.04 -25.33
CA ARG A 174 -26.81 -17.91 -26.80
C ARG A 174 -26.44 -19.23 -27.49
N VAL A 175 -25.39 -19.90 -27.05
CA VAL A 175 -24.96 -21.20 -27.60
C VAL A 175 -26.01 -22.26 -27.33
N ARG A 176 -26.56 -22.31 -26.12
CA ARG A 176 -27.63 -23.24 -25.76
C ARG A 176 -28.88 -23.06 -26.66
N GLN A 177 -29.32 -21.81 -26.86
CA GLN A 177 -30.46 -21.52 -27.74
C GLN A 177 -30.19 -21.91 -29.20
N ALA A 178 -28.96 -21.65 -29.69
CA ALA A 178 -28.56 -22.06 -31.03
C ALA A 178 -28.59 -23.58 -31.20
N ALA A 179 -28.07 -24.34 -30.24
CA ALA A 179 -28.08 -25.79 -30.23
C ALA A 179 -29.52 -26.35 -30.24
N ILE A 180 -30.39 -25.85 -29.37
CA ILE A 180 -31.82 -26.26 -29.32
C ILE A 180 -32.53 -25.95 -30.65
N THR A 181 -32.27 -24.75 -31.22
CA THR A 181 -32.85 -24.37 -32.50
C THR A 181 -32.40 -25.30 -33.64
N GLN A 182 -31.13 -25.67 -33.64
CA GLN A 182 -30.55 -26.60 -34.61
C GLN A 182 -31.20 -27.99 -34.49
N GLU A 183 -31.31 -28.54 -33.28
CA GLU A 183 -31.99 -29.84 -33.06
C GLU A 183 -33.43 -29.82 -33.53
N ILE A 184 -34.21 -28.79 -33.21
CA ILE A 184 -35.59 -28.63 -33.67
C ILE A 184 -35.65 -28.56 -35.21
N THR A 185 -34.73 -27.85 -35.84
CA THR A 185 -34.67 -27.71 -37.29
C THR A 185 -34.33 -29.04 -37.94
N GLU A 186 -33.40 -29.80 -37.40
CA GLU A 186 -33.04 -31.14 -37.92
C GLU A 186 -34.19 -32.12 -37.80
N ILE A 187 -34.89 -32.18 -36.67
CA ILE A 187 -36.05 -33.01 -36.45
C ILE A 187 -37.18 -32.63 -37.43
N SER A 188 -37.45 -31.33 -37.59
CA SER A 188 -38.48 -30.83 -38.49
C SER A 188 -38.16 -31.12 -39.97
N ALA A 189 -36.89 -30.98 -40.37
CA ALA A 189 -36.43 -31.31 -41.72
C ALA A 189 -36.56 -32.83 -42.00
N GLY A 190 -36.15 -33.65 -41.02
CA GLY A 190 -36.31 -35.11 -41.10
C GLY A 190 -37.73 -35.54 -41.24
N ALA A 191 -38.64 -34.97 -40.43
CA ALA A 191 -40.13 -35.30 -40.58
C ALA A 191 -40.71 -34.89 -41.92
N LYS A 192 -40.32 -33.69 -42.44
CA LYS A 192 -40.73 -33.26 -43.78
C LYS A 192 -40.22 -34.19 -44.92
N ALA A 193 -38.99 -34.63 -44.84
CA ALA A 193 -38.37 -35.53 -45.80
C ALA A 193 -39.06 -36.89 -45.77
N GLN A 194 -39.41 -37.40 -44.61
CA GLN A 194 -40.11 -38.66 -44.44
C GLN A 194 -41.58 -38.60 -45.01
N LYS A 195 -42.27 -37.47 -44.75
CA LYS A 195 -43.64 -37.27 -45.33
C LYS A 195 -43.60 -37.21 -46.85
N LYS A 196 -42.61 -36.47 -47.41
CA LYS A 196 -42.45 -36.40 -48.88
C LYS A 196 -42.10 -37.74 -49.53
N LYS A 197 -41.36 -38.59 -48.82
CA LYS A 197 -41.07 -39.96 -49.29
C LYS A 197 -42.28 -40.87 -49.26
N ARG A 198 -43.15 -40.75 -48.25
CA ARG A 198 -44.44 -41.48 -48.18
C ARG A 198 -45.40 -41.05 -49.27
N GLU A 199 -45.53 -39.75 -49.52
CA GLU A 199 -46.44 -39.24 -50.61
C GLU A 199 -45.96 -39.68 -51.99
N LYS A 200 -44.63 -39.67 -52.26
CA LYS A 200 -44.13 -40.24 -53.55
C LYS A 200 -44.33 -41.76 -53.70
N GLY A 201 -44.23 -42.52 -52.62
CA GLY A 201 -44.44 -43.95 -52.62
C GLY A 201 -45.94 -44.34 -52.81
N ALA A 202 -46.87 -43.47 -52.42
CA ALA A 202 -48.30 -43.66 -52.61
C ALA A 202 -48.78 -43.29 -54.04
N SER A 203 -48.02 -42.46 -54.77
CA SER A 203 -48.35 -42.05 -56.16
C SER A 203 -47.81 -42.99 -57.23
N VAL A 204 -47.14 -44.09 -56.87
CA VAL A 204 -46.57 -45.10 -57.80
C VAL A 204 -47.34 -46.44 -57.70
N ARG A 205 -48.42 -46.48 -56.97
CA ARG A 205 -49.36 -47.58 -56.97
C ARG A 205 -50.67 -47.09 -57.62
#